data_83378c82e1be2f1c66811a5b616d7bb4
#
_entry.id   83378c82e1be2f1c66811a5b616d7bb4
#
_cell.length_a   1.000
_cell.length_b   1.000
_cell.length_c   1.000
_cell.angle_alpha   90.00
_cell.angle_beta   90.00
_cell.angle_gamma   90.00
#
_symmetry.space_group_name_H-M   'P 1'
#
loop_
_entity.id
_entity.type
_entity.pdbx_description
1 polymer ?
#
loop_
_entity_poly.entity_id
_entity_poly.type
_entity_poly.pdbx_seq_one_letter_code
_entity_poly.pdbx_strand_id
1 'polypeptide(L)'
;MIILNVPRLVFLDYDLTLMNTFMDFFEAINEARRFYGLKPFSFDEFMSYFIDDVLAVKAPPQNDPIGFWKYFRRVYSTKHGYPMEGSHYLLYMLRLWGTRNIIVTGRETPSETIWWELRRHGLEWGIDSIFTMYDIELIGGIEESLFDKSWLLEYILDKYGVDPGNAIMIGDYKLDAKSALKVGIVFIGLSNIPKRTRDLYINGACQVVSSLYEVPMVIHEIFYEKKCRMV
;
A
#
# COMPACT_ATOMS: atom_id res chain seq x y z
N MET A 1 7.93 28.09 19.08
CA MET A 1 7.43 26.76 18.68
C MET A 1 7.44 26.75 17.16
N ILE A 2 8.32 25.97 16.56
CA ILE A 2 8.35 25.82 15.08
C ILE A 2 7.14 24.97 14.74
N ILE A 3 6.15 25.54 14.06
CA ILE A 3 5.04 24.76 13.50
C ILE A 3 5.62 23.98 12.32
N LEU A 4 5.89 22.72 12.50
CA LEU A 4 6.26 21.83 11.41
C LEU A 4 5.03 21.71 10.50
N ASN A 5 5.17 22.11 9.24
CA ASN A 5 4.16 21.89 8.23
C ASN A 5 4.30 20.43 7.74
N VAL A 6 3.58 19.53 8.38
CA VAL A 6 3.61 18.08 8.14
C VAL A 6 2.17 17.58 7.92
N PRO A 7 1.98 16.43 7.27
CA PRO A 7 0.64 15.87 7.09
C PRO A 7 -0.01 15.57 8.45
N ARG A 8 -1.31 15.80 8.54
CA ARG A 8 -2.10 15.40 9.72
C ARG A 8 -2.41 13.91 9.72
N LEU A 9 -2.47 13.31 8.54
CA LEU A 9 -2.82 11.91 8.32
C LEU A 9 -1.91 11.29 7.28
N VAL A 10 -1.37 10.11 7.58
CA VAL A 10 -0.52 9.33 6.70
C VAL A 10 -1.18 7.98 6.45
N PHE A 11 -1.52 7.73 5.21
CA PHE A 11 -1.94 6.41 4.74
C PHE A 11 -0.70 5.59 4.37
N LEU A 12 -0.65 4.38 4.87
CA LEU A 12 0.44 3.45 4.61
C LEU A 12 -0.13 2.20 3.95
N ASP A 13 0.34 1.86 2.79
CA ASP A 13 0.14 0.50 2.30
C ASP A 13 0.95 -0.48 3.15
N TYR A 14 0.55 -1.74 3.16
CA TYR A 14 1.12 -2.75 4.04
C TYR A 14 2.14 -3.64 3.34
N ASP A 15 1.68 -4.40 2.33
CA ASP A 15 2.47 -5.40 1.64
C ASP A 15 3.47 -4.74 0.68
N LEU A 16 4.73 -5.17 0.74
CA LEU A 16 5.84 -4.60 -0.03
C LEU A 16 6.11 -3.11 0.24
N THR A 17 5.41 -2.53 1.22
CA THR A 17 5.58 -1.15 1.68
C THR A 17 6.10 -1.10 3.12
N LEU A 18 5.29 -1.40 4.13
CA LEU A 18 5.75 -1.53 5.52
C LEU A 18 6.37 -2.89 5.81
N MET A 19 5.88 -3.93 5.17
CA MET A 19 6.34 -5.30 5.33
C MET A 19 6.86 -5.83 4.01
N ASN A 20 8.04 -6.44 4.02
CA ASN A 20 8.53 -7.24 2.92
C ASN A 20 7.83 -8.60 2.94
N THR A 21 6.76 -8.71 2.19
CA THR A 21 5.93 -9.91 2.05
C THR A 21 6.11 -10.58 0.69
N PHE A 22 7.26 -10.36 0.05
CA PHE A 22 7.50 -10.81 -1.33
C PHE A 22 7.36 -12.33 -1.51
N MET A 23 7.86 -13.12 -0.57
CA MET A 23 7.72 -14.57 -0.61
C MET A 23 6.28 -15.02 -0.34
N ASP A 24 5.59 -14.34 0.57
CA ASP A 24 4.18 -14.61 0.83
C ASP A 24 3.31 -14.29 -0.38
N PHE A 25 3.63 -13.22 -1.12
CA PHE A 25 2.98 -12.86 -2.37
C PHE A 25 3.17 -13.94 -3.44
N PHE A 26 4.39 -14.45 -3.62
CA PHE A 26 4.69 -15.57 -4.52
C PHE A 26 3.89 -16.82 -4.15
N GLU A 27 3.85 -17.19 -2.86
CA GLU A 27 3.09 -18.36 -2.39
C GLU A 27 1.59 -18.18 -2.61
N ALA A 28 1.02 -17.02 -2.27
CA ALA A 28 -0.39 -16.74 -2.44
C ALA A 28 -0.84 -16.75 -3.91
N ILE A 29 -0.03 -16.19 -4.82
CA ILE A 29 -0.29 -16.30 -6.27
C ILE A 29 -0.30 -17.78 -6.70
N ASN A 30 0.66 -18.56 -6.26
CA ASN A 30 0.75 -19.97 -6.63
C ASN A 30 -0.36 -20.81 -6.00
N GLU A 31 -0.83 -20.46 -4.82
CA GLU A 31 -2.02 -21.06 -4.21
C GLU A 31 -3.27 -20.76 -5.04
N ALA A 32 -3.47 -19.49 -5.41
CA ALA A 32 -4.57 -19.10 -6.27
C ALA A 32 -4.51 -19.79 -7.65
N ARG A 33 -3.33 -19.91 -8.25
CA ARG A 33 -3.14 -20.63 -9.53
C ARG A 33 -3.54 -22.11 -9.40
N ARG A 34 -3.13 -22.79 -8.33
CA ARG A 34 -3.51 -24.20 -8.08
C ARG A 34 -5.03 -24.34 -7.91
N PHE A 35 -5.66 -23.43 -7.16
CA PHE A 35 -7.11 -23.42 -6.96
C PHE A 35 -7.87 -23.32 -8.30
N TYR A 36 -7.36 -22.51 -9.23
CA TYR A 36 -7.92 -22.37 -10.59
C TYR A 36 -7.42 -23.41 -11.59
N GLY A 37 -6.73 -24.46 -11.14
CA GLY A 37 -6.22 -25.53 -12.02
C GLY A 37 -5.07 -25.09 -12.94
N LEU A 38 -4.44 -23.96 -12.66
CA LEU A 38 -3.31 -23.45 -13.44
C LEU A 38 -1.98 -23.99 -12.89
N LYS A 39 -0.99 -24.15 -13.78
CA LYS A 39 0.37 -24.51 -13.38
C LYS A 39 0.94 -23.39 -12.49
N PRO A 40 1.47 -23.68 -11.29
CA PRO A 40 2.20 -22.69 -10.50
C PRO A 40 3.38 -22.11 -11.27
N PHE A 41 3.69 -20.84 -11.02
CA PHE A 41 4.90 -20.23 -11.53
C PHE A 41 6.14 -20.80 -10.83
N SER A 42 7.23 -20.97 -11.56
CA SER A 42 8.55 -21.01 -10.95
C SER A 42 8.89 -19.65 -10.34
N PHE A 43 9.88 -19.63 -9.45
CA PHE A 43 10.31 -18.36 -8.86
C PHE A 43 10.85 -17.38 -9.93
N ASP A 44 11.59 -17.88 -10.92
CA ASP A 44 12.15 -17.06 -11.99
C ASP A 44 11.05 -16.47 -12.89
N GLU A 45 10.01 -17.26 -13.22
CA GLU A 45 8.85 -16.76 -13.97
C GLU A 45 8.12 -15.66 -13.18
N PHE A 46 7.88 -15.88 -11.88
CA PHE A 46 7.25 -14.91 -11.02
C PHE A 46 8.08 -13.62 -10.92
N MET A 47 9.39 -13.72 -10.68
CA MET A 47 10.32 -12.59 -10.64
C MET A 47 10.29 -11.79 -11.93
N SER A 48 10.37 -12.45 -13.09
CA SER A 48 10.30 -11.76 -14.37
C SER A 48 8.99 -10.98 -14.52
N TYR A 49 7.84 -11.62 -14.23
CA TYR A 49 6.53 -10.97 -14.34
C TYR A 49 6.33 -9.86 -13.30
N PHE A 50 6.93 -9.98 -12.12
CA PHE A 50 6.92 -8.95 -11.10
C PHE A 50 7.72 -7.72 -11.52
N ILE A 51 8.94 -7.91 -12.04
CA ILE A 51 9.81 -6.84 -12.54
C ILE A 51 9.16 -6.13 -13.73
N ASP A 52 8.56 -6.90 -14.64
CA ASP A 52 7.86 -6.38 -15.83
C ASP A 52 6.50 -5.77 -15.52
N ASP A 53 6.04 -5.85 -14.26
CA ASP A 53 4.72 -5.38 -13.80
C ASP A 53 3.55 -5.94 -14.61
N VAL A 54 3.64 -7.22 -14.99
CA VAL A 54 2.62 -7.93 -15.80
C VAL A 54 1.87 -9.03 -15.05
N LEU A 55 2.12 -9.22 -13.76
CA LEU A 55 1.46 -10.23 -12.93
C LEU A 55 -0.06 -10.10 -12.96
N ALA A 56 -0.58 -8.87 -13.00
CA ALA A 56 -2.02 -8.61 -13.08
C ALA A 56 -2.70 -9.31 -14.26
N VAL A 57 -1.98 -9.51 -15.35
CA VAL A 57 -2.47 -10.15 -16.59
C VAL A 57 -2.01 -11.61 -16.72
N LYS A 58 -0.80 -11.93 -16.23
CA LYS A 58 -0.19 -13.26 -16.40
C LYS A 58 -0.60 -14.27 -15.34
N ALA A 59 -0.98 -13.81 -14.15
CA ALA A 59 -1.31 -14.71 -13.05
C ALA A 59 -2.71 -15.34 -13.17
N PRO A 60 -3.79 -14.61 -13.51
CA PRO A 60 -5.14 -15.14 -13.53
C PRO A 60 -5.44 -15.96 -14.80
N PRO A 61 -6.49 -16.83 -14.74
CA PRO A 61 -7.08 -17.42 -15.93
C PRO A 61 -7.83 -16.35 -16.74
N GLN A 62 -7.93 -16.55 -18.07
CA GLN A 62 -8.60 -15.59 -18.96
C GLN A 62 -10.11 -15.50 -18.69
N ASN A 63 -10.73 -16.59 -18.27
CA ASN A 63 -12.18 -16.70 -18.07
C ASN A 63 -12.69 -16.11 -16.76
N ASP A 64 -11.84 -15.96 -15.73
CA ASP A 64 -12.23 -15.40 -14.44
C ASP A 64 -11.06 -14.68 -13.73
N PRO A 65 -10.55 -13.57 -14.28
CA PRO A 65 -9.47 -12.82 -13.65
C PRO A 65 -9.90 -12.14 -12.34
N ILE A 66 -11.16 -11.72 -12.23
CA ILE A 66 -11.68 -11.05 -11.03
C ILE A 66 -11.76 -12.03 -9.86
N GLY A 67 -12.37 -13.19 -10.07
CA GLY A 67 -12.46 -14.23 -9.03
C GLY A 67 -11.09 -14.70 -8.55
N PHE A 68 -10.13 -14.81 -9.48
CA PHE A 68 -8.74 -15.15 -9.14
C PHE A 68 -8.13 -14.15 -8.14
N TRP A 69 -8.23 -12.85 -8.42
CA TRP A 69 -7.66 -11.83 -7.53
C TRP A 69 -8.40 -11.70 -6.21
N LYS A 70 -9.73 -11.93 -6.19
CA LYS A 70 -10.49 -12.02 -4.94
C LYS A 70 -10.04 -13.22 -4.10
N TYR A 71 -9.87 -14.39 -4.72
CA TYR A 71 -9.34 -15.55 -4.01
C TYR A 71 -7.93 -15.30 -3.48
N PHE A 72 -7.04 -14.75 -4.32
CA PHE A 72 -5.69 -14.36 -3.92
C PHE A 72 -5.69 -13.48 -2.67
N ARG A 73 -6.51 -12.42 -2.61
CA ARG A 73 -6.57 -11.50 -1.46
C ARG A 73 -6.99 -12.18 -0.16
N ARG A 74 -7.80 -13.23 -0.24
CA ARG A 74 -8.27 -14.02 0.93
C ARG A 74 -7.22 -14.97 1.46
N VAL A 75 -6.39 -15.53 0.59
CA VAL A 75 -5.34 -16.49 0.98
C VAL A 75 -4.01 -15.81 1.29
N TYR A 76 -3.87 -14.53 0.92
CA TYR A 76 -2.66 -13.78 1.16
C TYR A 76 -2.50 -13.45 2.65
N SER A 77 -1.52 -14.08 3.28
CA SER A 77 -1.18 -13.90 4.69
C SER A 77 0.32 -13.89 4.89
N THR A 78 0.80 -13.17 5.89
CA THR A 78 2.22 -13.07 6.19
C THR A 78 2.70 -14.26 7.03
N LYS A 79 3.49 -15.13 6.41
CA LYS A 79 4.18 -16.27 7.05
C LYS A 79 5.68 -16.01 7.17
N HIS A 80 6.27 -15.48 6.11
CA HIS A 80 7.72 -15.24 5.93
C HIS A 80 8.07 -13.75 5.97
N GLY A 81 7.06 -12.89 5.93
CA GLY A 81 7.24 -11.44 5.89
C GLY A 81 7.98 -10.90 7.12
N TYR A 82 8.72 -9.84 6.89
CA TYR A 82 9.46 -9.08 7.90
C TYR A 82 9.36 -7.58 7.59
N PRO A 83 9.65 -6.69 8.56
CA PRO A 83 9.61 -5.25 8.31
C PRO A 83 10.47 -4.85 7.13
N MET A 84 9.92 -4.02 6.23
CA MET A 84 10.72 -3.38 5.19
C MET A 84 11.81 -2.53 5.84
N GLU A 85 12.96 -2.48 5.21
CA GLU A 85 14.07 -1.66 5.71
C GLU A 85 13.63 -0.18 5.84
N GLY A 86 13.80 0.38 7.04
CA GLY A 86 13.37 1.73 7.37
C GLY A 86 11.96 1.85 7.96
N SER A 87 11.16 0.77 8.07
CA SER A 87 9.78 0.84 8.61
C SER A 87 9.74 1.39 10.04
N HIS A 88 10.57 0.90 10.94
CA HIS A 88 10.65 1.41 12.31
C HIS A 88 11.08 2.88 12.36
N TYR A 89 12.04 3.27 11.53
CA TYR A 89 12.50 4.64 11.43
C TYR A 89 11.40 5.57 10.91
N LEU A 90 10.73 5.17 9.83
CA LEU A 90 9.60 5.93 9.28
C LEU A 90 8.51 6.15 10.33
N LEU A 91 8.05 5.08 10.98
CA LEU A 91 7.01 5.17 12.02
C LEU A 91 7.45 6.02 13.20
N TYR A 92 8.73 5.94 13.60
CA TYR A 92 9.28 6.82 14.65
C TYR A 92 9.21 8.30 14.24
N MET A 93 9.63 8.65 13.03
CA MET A 93 9.56 10.02 12.52
C MET A 93 8.14 10.54 12.42
N LEU A 94 7.20 9.72 11.92
CA LEU A 94 5.79 10.06 11.83
C LEU A 94 5.19 10.32 13.21
N ARG A 95 5.50 9.48 14.22
CA ARG A 95 5.07 9.69 15.60
C ARG A 95 5.67 10.95 16.23
N LEU A 96 6.95 11.22 15.97
CA LEU A 96 7.61 12.44 16.44
C LEU A 96 6.93 13.70 15.90
N TRP A 97 6.41 13.65 14.68
CA TRP A 97 5.66 14.75 14.07
C TRP A 97 4.20 14.82 14.52
N GLY A 98 3.70 13.84 15.27
CA GLY A 98 2.33 13.79 15.74
C GLY A 98 1.31 13.48 14.65
N THR A 99 1.73 12.82 13.59
CA THR A 99 0.84 12.38 12.51
C THR A 99 -0.04 11.22 12.98
N ARG A 100 -1.21 11.09 12.37
CA ARG A 100 -2.05 9.90 12.50
C ARG A 100 -1.71 8.94 11.37
N ASN A 101 -1.30 7.73 11.73
CA ASN A 101 -0.80 6.73 10.78
C ASN A 101 -1.82 5.60 10.60
N ILE A 102 -2.32 5.44 9.40
CA ILE A 102 -3.39 4.50 9.08
C ILE A 102 -2.94 3.54 7.98
N ILE A 103 -2.99 2.24 8.26
CA ILE A 103 -2.78 1.23 7.24
C ILE A 103 -4.04 1.06 6.41
N VAL A 104 -3.88 1.06 5.07
CA VAL A 104 -4.93 0.74 4.10
C VAL A 104 -4.38 -0.30 3.14
N THR A 105 -4.80 -1.56 3.32
CA THR A 105 -4.29 -2.70 2.54
C THR A 105 -5.33 -3.30 1.61
N GLY A 106 -4.87 -3.84 0.48
CA GLY A 106 -5.69 -4.58 -0.48
C GLY A 106 -6.10 -5.99 -0.04
N ARG A 107 -5.69 -6.46 1.15
CA ARG A 107 -6.07 -7.78 1.66
C ARG A 107 -7.56 -7.88 2.00
N GLU A 108 -8.17 -9.02 1.73
CA GLU A 108 -9.53 -9.37 2.18
C GLU A 108 -9.47 -10.22 3.48
N THR A 109 -8.82 -9.69 4.50
CA THR A 109 -8.71 -10.32 5.83
C THR A 109 -9.12 -9.33 6.92
N PRO A 110 -9.65 -9.79 8.06
CA PRO A 110 -9.95 -8.90 9.18
C PRO A 110 -8.71 -8.09 9.61
N SER A 111 -8.92 -6.83 10.00
CA SER A 111 -7.83 -5.94 10.44
C SER A 111 -7.04 -6.49 11.62
N GLU A 112 -7.67 -7.31 12.48
CA GLU A 112 -7.01 -8.00 13.59
C GLU A 112 -5.85 -8.88 13.14
N THR A 113 -5.93 -9.48 11.95
CA THR A 113 -4.85 -10.28 11.37
C THR A 113 -3.60 -9.41 11.16
N ILE A 114 -3.78 -8.22 10.60
CA ILE A 114 -2.68 -7.26 10.37
C ILE A 114 -2.11 -6.75 11.71
N TRP A 115 -2.98 -6.50 12.72
CA TRP A 115 -2.53 -6.15 14.06
C TRP A 115 -1.64 -7.23 14.69
N TRP A 116 -1.96 -8.51 14.53
CA TRP A 116 -1.14 -9.61 15.00
C TRP A 116 0.22 -9.66 14.28
N GLU A 117 0.22 -9.47 12.96
CA GLU A 117 1.45 -9.42 12.16
C GLU A 117 2.36 -8.27 12.60
N LEU A 118 1.81 -7.07 12.81
CA LEU A 118 2.56 -5.91 13.30
C LEU A 118 3.17 -6.15 14.68
N ARG A 119 2.40 -6.72 15.63
CA ARG A 119 2.90 -7.04 16.99
C ARG A 119 4.07 -8.00 16.98
N ARG A 120 4.05 -9.00 16.09
CA ARG A 120 5.17 -9.95 15.94
C ARG A 120 6.49 -9.25 15.60
N HIS A 121 6.42 -8.07 14.99
CA HIS A 121 7.56 -7.31 14.50
C HIS A 121 7.76 -5.98 15.24
N GLY A 122 6.97 -5.71 16.29
CA GLY A 122 7.08 -4.48 17.08
C GLY A 122 6.83 -3.21 16.28
N LEU A 123 5.86 -3.22 15.34
CA LEU A 123 5.47 -2.05 14.54
C LEU A 123 4.13 -1.45 14.98
N GLU A 124 3.34 -2.15 15.81
CA GLU A 124 1.98 -1.76 16.19
C GLU A 124 1.90 -0.40 16.88
N TRP A 125 2.93 -0.03 17.65
CA TRP A 125 2.98 1.26 18.34
C TRP A 125 2.94 2.47 17.42
N GLY A 126 3.39 2.28 16.18
CA GLY A 126 3.46 3.32 15.15
C GLY A 126 2.14 3.54 14.40
N ILE A 127 1.11 2.69 14.59
CA ILE A 127 -0.13 2.67 13.82
C ILE A 127 -1.32 3.05 14.71
N ASP A 128 -2.25 3.85 14.17
CA ASP A 128 -3.48 4.28 14.87
C ASP A 128 -4.70 3.46 14.47
N SER A 129 -4.78 3.04 13.21
CA SER A 129 -5.90 2.24 12.69
C SER A 129 -5.47 1.44 11.47
N ILE A 130 -6.20 0.36 11.21
CA ILE A 130 -6.01 -0.49 10.04
C ILE A 130 -7.35 -0.67 9.36
N PHE A 131 -7.36 -0.53 8.04
CA PHE A 131 -8.50 -0.81 7.17
C PHE A 131 -8.06 -1.76 6.06
N THR A 132 -8.85 -2.80 5.85
CA THR A 132 -8.64 -3.82 4.82
C THR A 132 -9.79 -3.79 3.81
N MET A 133 -9.67 -4.50 2.70
CA MET A 133 -10.79 -4.66 1.78
C MET A 133 -11.95 -5.47 2.38
N TYR A 134 -11.70 -6.27 3.43
CA TYR A 134 -12.75 -6.92 4.21
C TYR A 134 -13.60 -5.89 4.96
N ASP A 135 -12.98 -4.84 5.51
CA ASP A 135 -13.67 -3.81 6.27
C ASP A 135 -14.60 -2.97 5.39
N ILE A 136 -14.28 -2.78 4.09
CA ILE A 136 -15.15 -2.06 3.15
C ILE A 136 -16.55 -2.67 3.10
N GLU A 137 -16.66 -3.99 3.00
CA GLU A 137 -17.96 -4.68 2.96
C GLU A 137 -18.75 -4.46 4.26
N LEU A 138 -18.07 -4.47 5.41
CA LEU A 138 -18.69 -4.30 6.72
C LEU A 138 -19.25 -2.88 6.94
N ILE A 139 -18.61 -1.87 6.38
CA ILE A 139 -19.03 -0.46 6.54
C ILE A 139 -19.89 0.04 5.38
N GLY A 140 -20.30 -0.86 4.48
CA GLY A 140 -21.18 -0.54 3.35
C GLY A 140 -20.50 0.25 2.24
N GLY A 141 -19.19 0.08 2.10
CA GLY A 141 -18.38 0.74 1.08
C GLY A 141 -18.41 0.07 -0.28
N ILE A 142 -17.80 0.71 -1.25
CA ILE A 142 -17.75 0.26 -2.64
C ILE A 142 -16.30 0.21 -3.10
N GLU A 143 -15.90 -0.93 -3.67
CA GLU A 143 -14.69 -1.07 -4.46
C GLU A 143 -15.06 -0.93 -5.95
N GLU A 144 -14.82 0.22 -6.57
CA GLU A 144 -15.23 0.48 -7.97
C GLU A 144 -14.51 -0.42 -8.97
N SER A 145 -13.28 -0.76 -8.69
CA SER A 145 -12.48 -1.73 -9.44
C SER A 145 -11.53 -2.45 -8.50
N LEU A 146 -11.02 -3.62 -8.90
CA LEU A 146 -10.11 -4.40 -8.07
C LEU A 146 -8.90 -3.57 -7.62
N PHE A 147 -8.63 -3.58 -6.33
CA PHE A 147 -7.58 -2.83 -5.63
C PHE A 147 -7.77 -1.31 -5.61
N ASP A 148 -8.93 -0.78 -6.02
CA ASP A 148 -9.25 0.63 -5.85
C ASP A 148 -9.54 0.94 -4.38
N LYS A 149 -8.69 1.75 -3.78
CA LYS A 149 -8.80 2.19 -2.38
C LYS A 149 -9.49 3.55 -2.24
N SER A 150 -9.91 4.20 -3.33
CA SER A 150 -10.35 5.59 -3.31
C SER A 150 -11.51 5.83 -2.34
N TRP A 151 -12.56 5.02 -2.40
CA TRP A 151 -13.70 5.14 -1.48
C TRP A 151 -13.26 5.04 -0.01
N LEU A 152 -12.36 4.10 0.30
CA LEU A 152 -11.87 3.90 1.66
C LEU A 152 -11.02 5.07 2.15
N LEU A 153 -10.20 5.65 1.27
CA LEU A 153 -9.41 6.84 1.57
C LEU A 153 -10.33 8.04 1.87
N GLU A 154 -11.37 8.28 1.06
CA GLU A 154 -12.37 9.33 1.28
C GLU A 154 -13.10 9.12 2.61
N TYR A 155 -13.62 7.91 2.87
CA TYR A 155 -14.28 7.56 4.13
C TYR A 155 -13.40 7.86 5.35
N ILE A 156 -12.11 7.54 5.28
CA ILE A 156 -11.17 7.78 6.39
C ILE A 156 -10.89 9.28 6.55
N LEU A 157 -10.73 10.03 5.47
CA LEU A 157 -10.57 11.49 5.53
C LEU A 157 -11.77 12.14 6.22
N ASP A 158 -12.98 11.78 5.83
CA ASP A 158 -14.23 12.27 6.43
C ASP A 158 -14.33 11.89 7.90
N LYS A 159 -14.05 10.63 8.22
CA LYS A 159 -14.07 10.12 9.61
C LYS A 159 -13.15 10.89 10.54
N TYR A 160 -12.00 11.34 10.05
CA TYR A 160 -11.02 12.08 10.87
C TYR A 160 -11.06 13.60 10.67
N GLY A 161 -11.92 14.11 9.78
CA GLY A 161 -12.05 15.53 9.48
C GLY A 161 -10.74 16.13 8.94
N VAL A 162 -10.11 15.43 7.99
CA VAL A 162 -8.84 15.84 7.38
C VAL A 162 -9.04 16.11 5.90
N ASP A 163 -8.69 17.32 5.46
CA ASP A 163 -8.69 17.64 4.04
C ASP A 163 -7.62 16.84 3.29
N PRO A 164 -7.87 16.40 2.03
CA PRO A 164 -6.91 15.64 1.23
C PRO A 164 -5.51 16.29 1.15
N GLY A 165 -5.44 17.62 1.05
CA GLY A 165 -4.18 18.37 1.01
C GLY A 165 -3.36 18.31 2.31
N ASN A 166 -3.93 17.83 3.41
CA ASN A 166 -3.26 17.60 4.69
C ASN A 166 -3.00 16.10 4.96
N ALA A 167 -3.18 15.27 3.95
CA ALA A 167 -2.91 13.85 3.99
C ALA A 167 -1.86 13.44 2.97
N ILE A 168 -1.20 12.31 3.20
CA ILE A 168 -0.25 11.70 2.28
C ILE A 168 -0.47 10.19 2.27
N MET A 169 -0.22 9.55 1.13
CA MET A 169 -0.21 8.10 1.02
C MET A 169 1.16 7.60 0.57
N ILE A 170 1.62 6.52 1.17
CA ILE A 170 2.88 5.84 0.86
C ILE A 170 2.55 4.41 0.44
N GLY A 171 3.06 3.95 -0.70
CA GLY A 171 2.81 2.61 -1.23
C GLY A 171 3.76 2.24 -2.37
N ASP A 172 3.76 0.97 -2.76
CA ASP A 172 4.63 0.45 -3.82
C ASP A 172 3.91 0.19 -5.15
N TYR A 173 2.57 0.30 -5.17
CA TYR A 173 1.80 -0.13 -6.33
C TYR A 173 1.09 1.02 -7.03
N LYS A 174 1.07 0.97 -8.37
CA LYS A 174 0.45 2.01 -9.23
C LYS A 174 -1.03 2.25 -8.97
N LEU A 175 -1.78 1.24 -8.48
CA LEU A 175 -3.20 1.41 -8.16
C LEU A 175 -3.38 2.21 -6.86
N ASP A 176 -2.43 2.14 -5.93
CA ASP A 176 -2.42 3.02 -4.75
C ASP A 176 -2.20 4.47 -5.16
N ALA A 177 -1.24 4.72 -6.05
CA ALA A 177 -1.00 6.05 -6.60
C ALA A 177 -2.25 6.61 -7.31
N LYS A 178 -2.92 5.76 -8.12
CA LYS A 178 -4.15 6.14 -8.82
C LYS A 178 -5.30 6.44 -7.85
N SER A 179 -5.46 5.63 -6.80
CA SER A 179 -6.49 5.84 -5.77
C SER A 179 -6.24 7.15 -5.00
N ALA A 180 -4.99 7.40 -4.60
CA ALA A 180 -4.60 8.63 -3.92
C ALA A 180 -4.83 9.87 -4.81
N LEU A 181 -4.44 9.82 -6.09
CA LEU A 181 -4.65 10.90 -7.06
C LEU A 181 -6.15 11.22 -7.22
N LYS A 182 -7.00 10.19 -7.34
CA LYS A 182 -8.45 10.35 -7.50
C LYS A 182 -9.09 11.11 -6.33
N VAL A 183 -8.57 10.91 -5.12
CA VAL A 183 -9.06 11.54 -3.88
C VAL A 183 -8.38 12.89 -3.61
N GLY A 184 -7.33 13.22 -4.36
CA GLY A 184 -6.57 14.46 -4.13
C GLY A 184 -5.53 14.36 -3.02
N ILE A 185 -5.08 13.15 -2.68
CA ILE A 185 -4.02 12.89 -1.70
C ILE A 185 -2.68 12.82 -2.41
N VAL A 186 -1.65 13.46 -1.86
CA VAL A 186 -0.29 13.32 -2.36
C VAL A 186 0.22 11.91 -2.13
N PHE A 187 0.83 11.30 -3.17
CA PHE A 187 1.36 9.95 -3.11
C PHE A 187 2.88 9.91 -3.23
N ILE A 188 3.53 9.20 -2.30
CA ILE A 188 4.95 8.84 -2.36
C ILE A 188 5.05 7.35 -2.71
N GLY A 189 5.68 7.05 -3.84
CA GLY A 189 5.93 5.67 -4.26
C GLY A 189 7.19 5.09 -3.62
N LEU A 190 7.18 3.77 -3.36
CA LEU A 190 8.35 3.00 -2.93
C LEU A 190 8.72 2.00 -4.04
N SER A 191 9.86 2.19 -4.70
CA SER A 191 10.34 1.25 -5.71
C SER A 191 11.80 1.49 -6.06
N ASN A 192 12.57 0.41 -6.22
CA ASN A 192 13.91 0.39 -6.80
C ASN A 192 13.95 -0.30 -8.19
N ILE A 193 12.78 -0.67 -8.74
CA ILE A 193 12.64 -1.31 -10.04
C ILE A 193 12.28 -0.25 -11.08
N PRO A 194 13.13 0.03 -12.10
CA PRO A 194 12.94 1.17 -13.01
C PRO A 194 11.58 1.22 -13.70
N LYS A 195 11.04 0.06 -14.10
CA LYS A 195 9.72 0.01 -14.75
C LYS A 195 8.61 0.37 -13.76
N ARG A 196 8.62 -0.20 -12.56
CA ARG A 196 7.62 0.11 -11.52
C ARG A 196 7.71 1.57 -11.09
N THR A 197 8.94 2.11 -10.96
CA THR A 197 9.16 3.55 -10.69
C THR A 197 8.49 4.43 -11.74
N ARG A 198 8.67 4.11 -13.05
CA ARG A 198 7.99 4.84 -14.13
C ARG A 198 6.47 4.72 -14.03
N ASP A 199 5.95 3.51 -13.77
CA ASP A 199 4.52 3.26 -13.68
C ASP A 199 3.90 4.02 -12.49
N LEU A 200 4.61 4.14 -11.36
CA LEU A 200 4.19 4.97 -10.22
C LEU A 200 4.05 6.46 -10.62
N TYR A 201 5.04 7.04 -11.30
CA TYR A 201 4.96 8.43 -11.78
C TYR A 201 3.82 8.65 -12.78
N ILE A 202 3.63 7.73 -13.74
CA ILE A 202 2.54 7.80 -14.72
C ILE A 202 1.16 7.79 -14.05
N ASN A 203 1.04 7.11 -12.90
CA ASN A 203 -0.21 7.01 -12.15
C ASN A 203 -0.37 8.02 -11.01
N GLY A 204 0.48 9.07 -10.97
CA GLY A 204 0.29 10.22 -10.09
C GLY A 204 1.17 10.28 -8.86
N ALA A 205 2.23 9.45 -8.77
CA ALA A 205 3.20 9.61 -7.68
C ALA A 205 3.91 10.96 -7.81
N CYS A 206 3.92 11.73 -6.71
CA CYS A 206 4.64 12.98 -6.60
C CYS A 206 6.16 12.75 -6.57
N GLN A 207 6.57 11.76 -5.79
CA GLN A 207 7.94 11.30 -5.67
C GLN A 207 7.97 9.78 -5.58
N VAL A 208 9.07 9.16 -6.03
CA VAL A 208 9.33 7.75 -5.82
C VAL A 208 10.69 7.61 -5.15
N VAL A 209 10.71 6.93 -4.02
CA VAL A 209 11.91 6.67 -3.22
C VAL A 209 12.32 5.20 -3.35
N SER A 210 13.58 4.91 -3.07
CA SER A 210 14.10 3.53 -3.07
C SER A 210 14.06 2.88 -1.69
N SER A 211 13.90 3.69 -0.64
CA SER A 211 13.93 3.25 0.76
C SER A 211 12.99 4.09 1.63
N LEU A 212 12.41 3.48 2.65
CA LEU A 212 11.59 4.18 3.64
C LEU A 212 12.38 5.19 4.48
N TYR A 213 13.71 5.09 4.53
CA TYR A 213 14.56 6.10 5.17
C TYR A 213 14.50 7.47 4.46
N GLU A 214 14.19 7.50 3.18
CA GLU A 214 14.09 8.73 2.39
C GLU A 214 12.75 9.46 2.59
N VAL A 215 11.70 8.73 2.96
CA VAL A 215 10.32 9.26 3.03
C VAL A 215 10.20 10.50 3.94
N PRO A 216 10.78 10.55 5.16
CA PRO A 216 10.67 11.75 6.01
C PRO A 216 11.22 13.01 5.34
N MET A 217 12.32 12.91 4.61
CA MET A 217 12.89 14.05 3.87
C MET A 217 11.94 14.50 2.75
N VAL A 218 11.38 13.54 1.99
CA VAL A 218 10.43 13.83 0.91
C VAL A 218 9.15 14.48 1.45
N ILE A 219 8.61 14.00 2.58
CA ILE A 219 7.47 14.64 3.27
C ILE A 219 7.79 16.11 3.60
N HIS A 220 8.97 16.36 4.15
CA HIS A 220 9.41 17.72 4.46
C HIS A 220 9.45 18.60 3.20
N GLU A 221 10.02 18.12 2.10
CA GLU A 221 10.07 18.85 0.82
C GLU A 221 8.66 19.15 0.28
N ILE A 222 7.74 18.19 0.34
CA ILE A 222 6.36 18.35 -0.15
C ILE A 222 5.61 19.39 0.68
N PHE A 223 5.62 19.26 1.99
CA PHE A 223 4.78 20.08 2.88
C PHE A 223 5.39 21.44 3.21
N TYR A 224 6.72 21.52 3.32
CA TYR A 224 7.42 22.77 3.67
C TYR A 224 7.80 23.56 2.42
N GLU A 225 8.36 22.92 1.40
CA GLU A 225 8.83 23.58 0.19
C GLU A 225 7.78 23.64 -0.93
N LYS A 226 6.63 23.00 -0.74
CA LYS A 226 5.52 22.90 -1.73
C LYS A 226 5.97 22.36 -3.09
N LYS A 227 6.89 21.42 -3.10
CA LYS A 227 7.49 20.87 -4.33
C LYS A 227 6.53 20.02 -5.18
N CYS A 228 5.44 19.54 -4.61
CA CYS A 228 4.42 18.80 -5.35
C CYS A 228 3.15 19.64 -5.43
N ARG A 229 2.91 20.27 -6.57
CA ARG A 229 1.58 20.79 -6.88
C ARG A 229 0.88 19.73 -7.71
N MET A 230 -0.21 19.18 -7.18
CA MET A 230 -1.14 18.44 -8.03
C MET A 230 -1.67 19.41 -9.08
N VAL A 231 -1.43 19.10 -10.35
CA VAL A 231 -1.90 19.87 -11.51
C VAL A 231 -3.33 19.45 -11.80
#